data_64dd64da76865317638574caff0c5a5c
#
_entry.id   64dd64da76865317638574caff0c5a5c
#
_cell.length_a   1.000
_cell.length_b   1.000
_cell.length_c   1.000
_cell.angle_alpha   90.00
_cell.angle_beta   90.00
_cell.angle_gamma   90.00
#
_symmetry.space_group_name_H-M   'P 1'
#
loop_
_entity.id
_entity.type
_entity.pdbx_description
1 polymer ?
#
loop_
_entity_poly.entity_id
_entity_poly.type
_entity_poly.pdbx_seq_one_letter_code
_entity_poly.pdbx_strand_id
1 'polypeptide(L)'
;PYVILHGAKHGKELDVLFEKADFAVGSLARHRSGIQNIKTLKNREYAARGFGFIYSETDDDFEKMPYILKAPADETPIEISKVIAFCKKQTTPPQEIRDSIRNLSWKEQMKKVYDSI
;
A
#
# COMPACT_ATOMS: atom_id res chain seq x y z
N PRO A 1 -23.44 8.93 -4.22
CA PRO A 1 -22.73 7.71 -4.66
C PRO A 1 -21.58 7.37 -3.74
N TYR A 2 -21.40 6.08 -3.50
CA TYR A 2 -20.34 5.59 -2.61
C TYR A 2 -19.03 5.32 -3.37
N VAL A 3 -19.08 5.30 -4.69
CA VAL A 3 -17.92 5.06 -5.56
C VAL A 3 -17.85 6.19 -6.58
N ILE A 4 -16.67 6.80 -6.68
CA ILE A 4 -16.40 7.88 -7.64
C ILE A 4 -15.24 7.42 -8.53
N LEU A 5 -15.48 7.34 -9.83
CA LEU A 5 -14.45 7.01 -10.81
C LEU A 5 -13.84 8.30 -11.37
N HIS A 6 -12.59 8.55 -11.02
CA HIS A 6 -11.88 9.77 -11.43
C HIS A 6 -11.19 9.65 -12.80
N GLY A 7 -11.14 8.46 -13.39
CA GLY A 7 -10.34 8.21 -14.58
C GLY A 7 -8.84 8.19 -14.29
N ALA A 8 -8.04 8.14 -15.34
CA ALA A 8 -6.58 8.14 -15.21
C ALA A 8 -6.09 9.50 -14.72
N LYS A 9 -5.30 9.49 -13.65
CA LYS A 9 -4.72 10.71 -13.05
C LYS A 9 -3.23 10.48 -12.80
N HIS A 10 -2.46 11.55 -12.91
CA HIS A 10 -1.01 11.54 -12.65
C HIS A 10 -0.55 12.94 -12.21
N GLY A 11 0.65 13.01 -11.63
CA GLY A 11 1.22 14.27 -11.17
C GLY A 11 0.37 14.95 -10.11
N LYS A 12 0.21 16.27 -10.23
CA LYS A 12 -0.53 17.09 -9.25
C LYS A 12 -2.01 16.71 -9.12
N GLU A 13 -2.65 16.25 -10.18
CA GLU A 13 -4.05 15.81 -10.13
C GLU A 13 -4.21 14.59 -9.22
N LEU A 14 -3.25 13.65 -9.29
CA LEU A 14 -3.21 12.50 -8.41
C LEU A 14 -2.90 12.90 -6.96
N ASP A 15 -1.97 13.81 -6.76
CA ASP A 15 -1.61 14.33 -5.44
C ASP A 15 -2.84 14.91 -4.71
N VAL A 16 -3.66 15.68 -5.41
CA VAL A 16 -4.91 16.27 -4.85
C VAL A 16 -5.88 15.17 -4.39
N LEU A 17 -5.97 14.07 -5.12
CA LEU A 17 -6.83 12.95 -4.72
C LEU A 17 -6.30 12.26 -3.46
N PHE A 18 -4.99 12.05 -3.37
CA PHE A 18 -4.38 11.48 -2.17
C PHE A 18 -4.55 12.37 -0.94
N GLU A 19 -4.48 13.69 -1.09
CA GLU A 19 -4.71 14.63 0.02
C GLU A 19 -6.10 14.51 0.65
N LYS A 20 -7.07 14.01 -0.09
CA LYS A 20 -8.46 13.79 0.36
C LYS A 20 -8.72 12.38 0.91
N ALA A 21 -7.76 11.47 0.76
CA ALA A 21 -7.92 10.08 1.14
C ALA A 21 -7.35 9.82 2.55
N ASP A 22 -7.92 8.87 3.25
CA ASP A 22 -7.48 8.44 4.57
C ASP A 22 -6.78 7.09 4.55
N PHE A 23 -7.08 6.27 3.55
CA PHE A 23 -6.60 4.89 3.47
C PHE A 23 -6.57 4.44 2.01
N ALA A 24 -5.66 3.55 1.67
CA ALA A 24 -5.48 3.11 0.30
C ALA A 24 -5.81 1.61 0.12
N VAL A 25 -6.18 1.25 -1.10
CA VAL A 25 -6.51 -0.13 -1.45
C VAL A 25 -5.53 -0.63 -2.51
N GLY A 26 -4.78 -1.64 -2.13
CA GLY A 26 -3.87 -2.34 -3.03
C GLY A 26 -4.57 -3.41 -3.87
N SER A 27 -3.84 -4.45 -4.26
CA SER A 27 -4.39 -5.54 -5.05
C SER A 27 -5.15 -6.53 -4.16
N LEU A 28 -6.37 -6.90 -4.56
CA LEU A 28 -7.21 -7.84 -3.81
C LEU A 28 -7.52 -9.12 -4.60
N ALA A 29 -7.09 -9.22 -5.84
CA ALA A 29 -7.45 -10.32 -6.73
C ALA A 29 -6.25 -11.02 -7.40
N ARG A 30 -5.05 -10.89 -6.85
CA ARG A 30 -3.85 -11.55 -7.38
C ARG A 30 -3.94 -13.07 -7.37
N HIS A 31 -4.69 -13.63 -6.41
CA HIS A 31 -4.96 -15.08 -6.34
C HIS A 31 -5.61 -15.61 -7.62
N ARG A 32 -6.43 -14.80 -8.32
CA ARG A 32 -7.05 -15.17 -9.60
C ARG A 32 -6.02 -15.41 -10.71
N SER A 33 -4.86 -14.78 -10.61
CA SER A 33 -3.75 -14.92 -11.56
C SER A 33 -2.72 -15.94 -11.09
N GLY A 34 -2.96 -16.65 -9.97
CA GLY A 34 -2.00 -17.56 -9.39
C GLY A 34 -0.78 -16.88 -8.78
N ILE A 35 -0.82 -15.56 -8.58
CA ILE A 35 0.28 -14.79 -8.02
C ILE A 35 0.10 -14.69 -6.51
N GLN A 36 1.05 -15.23 -5.74
CA GLN A 36 1.04 -15.18 -4.28
C GLN A 36 2.02 -14.15 -3.75
N ASN A 37 3.25 -14.16 -4.23
CA ASN A 37 4.32 -13.28 -3.76
C ASN A 37 4.65 -12.25 -4.85
N ILE A 38 4.45 -10.99 -4.54
CA ILE A 38 4.76 -9.91 -5.47
C ILE A 38 5.02 -8.61 -4.72
N LYS A 39 5.99 -7.84 -5.21
CA LYS A 39 6.33 -6.51 -4.70
C LYS A 39 5.86 -5.47 -5.70
N THR A 40 4.69 -4.89 -5.45
CA THR A 40 4.08 -3.93 -6.37
C THR A 40 4.57 -2.50 -6.14
N LEU A 41 4.64 -1.72 -7.21
CA LEU A 41 4.93 -0.28 -7.10
C LEU A 41 3.81 0.44 -6.34
N LYS A 42 2.58 -0.01 -6.47
CA LYS A 42 1.41 0.57 -5.80
C LYS A 42 1.58 0.59 -4.27
N ASN A 43 1.99 -0.54 -3.68
CA ASN A 43 2.22 -0.62 -2.24
C ASN A 43 3.32 0.36 -1.79
N ARG A 44 4.39 0.46 -2.57
CA ARG A 44 5.50 1.36 -2.27
C ARG A 44 5.10 2.82 -2.40
N GLU A 45 4.28 3.15 -3.38
CA GLU A 45 3.75 4.52 -3.53
C GLU A 45 2.87 4.90 -2.34
N TYR A 46 1.99 4.02 -1.89
CA TYR A 46 1.14 4.28 -0.73
C TYR A 46 1.99 4.56 0.53
N ALA A 47 2.97 3.72 0.80
CA ALA A 47 3.86 3.92 1.94
C ALA A 47 4.71 5.19 1.80
N ALA A 48 5.21 5.50 0.59
CA ALA A 48 5.95 6.72 0.32
C ALA A 48 5.10 7.98 0.52
N ARG A 49 3.79 7.88 0.34
CA ARG A 49 2.84 8.97 0.61
C ARG A 49 2.36 8.99 2.06
N GLY A 50 2.78 8.03 2.88
CA GLY A 50 2.42 7.96 4.30
C GLY A 50 1.06 7.34 4.58
N PHE A 51 0.54 6.54 3.67
CA PHE A 51 -0.77 5.89 3.82
C PHE A 51 -0.66 4.50 4.42
N GLY A 52 -1.59 4.17 5.32
CA GLY A 52 -1.93 2.78 5.59
C GLY A 52 -2.74 2.21 4.42
N PHE A 53 -2.69 0.91 4.22
CA PHE A 53 -3.40 0.29 3.10
C PHE A 53 -3.73 -1.19 3.33
N ILE A 54 -4.67 -1.70 2.52
CA ILE A 54 -5.09 -3.10 2.51
C ILE A 54 -4.62 -3.76 1.21
N TYR A 55 -4.14 -4.99 1.29
CA TYR A 55 -3.82 -5.81 0.13
C TYR A 55 -3.92 -7.31 0.49
N SER A 56 -3.96 -8.20 -0.50
CA SER A 56 -4.15 -9.64 -0.28
C SER A 56 -2.95 -10.50 -0.63
N GLU A 57 -2.09 -10.06 -1.55
CA GLU A 57 -0.87 -10.78 -1.90
C GLU A 57 0.14 -10.80 -0.74
N THR A 58 1.19 -11.60 -0.85
CA THR A 58 2.32 -11.54 0.07
C THR A 58 3.36 -10.57 -0.47
N ASP A 59 3.64 -9.52 0.27
CA ASP A 59 4.69 -8.55 0.00
C ASP A 59 5.58 -8.45 1.25
N ASP A 60 6.73 -9.11 1.19
CA ASP A 60 7.63 -9.28 2.35
C ASP A 60 8.06 -7.97 2.99
N ASP A 61 8.07 -6.87 2.23
CA ASP A 61 8.45 -5.57 2.76
C ASP A 61 7.39 -4.98 3.70
N PHE A 62 6.15 -5.47 3.65
CA PHE A 62 5.02 -4.88 4.38
C PHE A 62 4.30 -5.82 5.35
N GLU A 63 4.52 -7.15 5.28
CA GLU A 63 3.70 -8.15 6.01
C GLU A 63 3.56 -7.90 7.52
N LYS A 64 4.55 -7.30 8.15
CA LYS A 64 4.58 -7.07 9.61
C LYS A 64 4.39 -5.61 10.01
N MET A 65 4.10 -4.73 9.07
CA MET A 65 3.95 -3.32 9.35
C MET A 65 2.62 -3.01 10.04
N PRO A 66 2.59 -2.17 11.08
CA PRO A 66 1.37 -1.89 11.84
C PRO A 66 0.30 -1.13 11.07
N TYR A 67 0.66 -0.47 9.98
CA TYR A 67 -0.25 0.30 9.12
C TYR A 67 -0.88 -0.53 7.99
N ILE A 68 -0.62 -1.83 7.96
CA ILE A 68 -1.12 -2.74 6.94
C ILE A 68 -2.30 -3.56 7.46
N LEU A 69 -3.35 -3.63 6.66
CA LEU A 69 -4.47 -4.55 6.85
C LEU A 69 -4.38 -5.63 5.76
N LYS A 70 -4.25 -6.89 6.15
CA LYS A 70 -4.23 -7.99 5.19
C LYS A 70 -5.63 -8.49 4.89
N ALA A 71 -5.96 -8.59 3.61
CA ALA A 71 -7.16 -9.26 3.14
C ALA A 71 -6.86 -10.73 2.83
N PRO A 72 -7.85 -11.64 2.91
CA PRO A 72 -7.68 -13.00 2.43
C PRO A 72 -7.36 -13.02 0.93
N ALA A 73 -6.43 -13.89 0.53
CA ALA A 73 -6.09 -14.08 -0.89
C ALA A 73 -7.05 -15.10 -1.53
N ASP A 74 -8.34 -14.81 -1.46
CA ASP A 74 -9.42 -15.64 -1.99
C ASP A 74 -10.64 -14.77 -2.38
N GLU A 75 -11.78 -15.38 -2.66
CA GLU A 75 -13.00 -14.69 -3.09
C GLU A 75 -13.85 -14.18 -1.91
N THR A 76 -13.35 -14.24 -0.68
CA THR A 76 -14.07 -13.72 0.49
C THR A 76 -14.28 -12.22 0.36
N PRO A 77 -15.51 -11.71 0.47
CA PRO A 77 -15.77 -10.28 0.41
C PRO A 77 -15.06 -9.51 1.52
N ILE A 78 -14.60 -8.31 1.20
CA ILE A 78 -13.98 -7.43 2.18
C ILE A 78 -15.07 -6.82 3.07
N GLU A 79 -14.93 -6.99 4.37
CA GLU A 79 -15.84 -6.37 5.34
C GLU A 79 -15.43 -4.91 5.57
N ILE A 80 -16.20 -3.99 5.02
CA ILE A 80 -15.91 -2.54 5.11
C ILE A 80 -15.86 -2.06 6.57
N SER A 81 -16.68 -2.63 7.45
CA SER A 81 -16.66 -2.31 8.87
C SER A 81 -15.29 -2.60 9.52
N LYS A 82 -14.62 -3.66 9.11
CA LYS A 82 -13.26 -3.99 9.57
C LYS A 82 -12.23 -3.00 9.05
N VAL A 83 -12.37 -2.56 7.82
CA VAL A 83 -11.49 -1.53 7.25
C VAL A 83 -11.64 -0.22 8.02
N ILE A 84 -12.86 0.21 8.28
CA ILE A 84 -13.14 1.43 9.05
C ILE A 84 -12.58 1.32 10.47
N ALA A 85 -12.80 0.19 11.14
CA ALA A 85 -12.28 -0.06 12.48
C ALA A 85 -10.74 -0.02 12.50
N PHE A 86 -10.10 -0.59 11.49
CA PHE A 86 -8.64 -0.54 11.34
C PHE A 86 -8.15 0.90 11.17
N CYS A 87 -8.78 1.68 10.30
CA CYS A 87 -8.41 3.09 10.09
C CYS A 87 -8.50 3.91 11.39
N LYS A 88 -9.50 3.64 12.23
CA LYS A 88 -9.67 4.33 13.52
C LYS A 88 -8.63 3.93 14.56
N LYS A 89 -8.16 2.67 14.52
CA LYS A 89 -7.18 2.13 15.48
C LYS A 89 -5.75 2.38 15.03
N GLN A 90 -5.50 2.49 13.75
CA GLN A 90 -4.19 2.69 13.18
C GLN A 90 -3.68 4.09 13.55
N THR A 91 -2.59 4.15 14.32
CA THR A 91 -2.05 5.38 14.87
C THR A 91 -0.65 5.71 14.38
N THR A 92 -0.08 4.89 13.48
CA THR A 92 1.25 5.15 12.93
C THR A 92 1.23 6.47 12.15
N PRO A 93 2.04 7.46 12.56
CA PRO A 93 2.08 8.74 11.84
C PRO A 93 2.54 8.56 10.39
N PRO A 94 2.04 9.38 9.45
CA PRO A 94 2.47 9.31 8.05
C PRO A 94 3.98 9.36 7.86
N GLN A 95 4.69 10.14 8.65
CA GLN A 95 6.14 10.23 8.56
C GLN A 95 6.84 8.92 8.95
N GLU A 96 6.34 8.22 9.95
CA GLU A 96 6.88 6.90 10.32
C GLU A 96 6.63 5.86 9.24
N ILE A 97 5.48 5.92 8.57
CA ILE A 97 5.18 5.05 7.43
C ILE A 97 6.20 5.31 6.30
N ARG A 98 6.46 6.56 5.97
CA ARG A 98 7.48 6.94 4.97
C ARG A 98 8.86 6.44 5.38
N ASP A 99 9.23 6.63 6.63
CA ASP A 99 10.55 6.24 7.14
C ASP A 99 10.75 4.73 7.11
N SER A 100 9.68 3.95 7.28
CA SER A 100 9.75 2.48 7.28
C SER A 100 10.21 1.87 5.95
N ILE A 101 10.12 2.61 4.85
CA ILE A 101 10.50 2.14 3.51
C ILE A 101 11.69 2.90 2.91
N ARG A 102 12.44 3.67 3.69
CA ARG A 102 13.61 4.40 3.18
C ARG A 102 14.64 3.50 2.52
N ASN A 103 14.81 2.29 3.04
CA ASN A 103 15.70 1.27 2.47
C ASN A 103 15.28 0.80 1.07
N LEU A 104 14.03 1.06 0.67
CA LEU A 104 13.51 0.70 -0.65
C LEU A 104 13.69 1.80 -1.71
N SER A 105 14.28 2.95 -1.34
CA SER A 105 14.56 4.03 -2.28
C SER A 105 15.54 3.57 -3.38
N TRP A 106 15.45 4.16 -4.55
CA TRP A 106 16.38 3.88 -5.64
C TRP A 106 17.83 4.08 -5.22
N LYS A 107 18.11 5.11 -4.43
CA LYS A 107 19.45 5.40 -3.91
C LYS A 107 19.98 4.21 -3.10
N GLU A 108 19.20 3.72 -2.14
CA GLU A 108 19.63 2.60 -1.29
C GLU A 108 19.74 1.29 -2.08
N GLN A 109 18.82 1.04 -3.01
CA GLN A 109 18.86 -0.16 -3.84
C GLN A 109 20.07 -0.14 -4.78
N MET A 110 20.36 1.00 -5.42
CA MET A 110 21.51 1.13 -6.30
C MET A 110 22.83 1.05 -5.53
N LYS A 111 22.86 1.54 -4.29
CA LYS A 111 24.03 1.37 -3.41
C LYS A 111 24.33 -0.11 -3.16
N LYS A 112 23.32 -0.92 -2.88
CA LYS A 112 23.49 -2.38 -2.71
C LYS A 112 24.09 -3.03 -3.97
N VAL A 113 23.62 -2.64 -5.14
CA VAL A 113 24.16 -3.13 -6.41
C VAL A 113 25.63 -2.74 -6.55
N TYR A 114 25.95 -1.46 -6.30
CA TYR A 114 27.32 -0.94 -6.38
C TYR A 114 28.24 -1.68 -5.40
N ASP A 115 27.82 -1.84 -4.15
CA ASP A 115 28.62 -2.49 -3.10
C ASP A 115 28.84 -4.00 -3.36
N SER A 116 28.03 -4.62 -4.23
CA SER A 116 28.14 -6.05 -4.59
C SER A 116 29.12 -6.32 -5.74
N ILE A 117 29.65 -5.30 -6.40
CA ILE A 117 30.57 -5.42 -7.54
C ILE A 117 32.01 -5.73 -7.10
#